data_1e8e4434f4613fe77c59efdeb0d72357
#
_entry.id   1e8e4434f4613fe77c59efdeb0d72357
#
_cell.length_a   1.000
_cell.length_b   1.000
_cell.length_c   1.000
_cell.angle_alpha   90.00
_cell.angle_beta   90.00
_cell.angle_gamma   90.00
#
_symmetry.space_group_name_H-M   'P 1'
#
loop_
_entity.id
_entity.type
_entity.pdbx_description
1 polymer ?
#
loop_
_entity_poly.entity_id
_entity_poly.type
_entity_poly.pdbx_seq_one_letter_code
_entity_poly.pdbx_strand_id
1 'polypeptide(L)'
;TKPVSVVPEWYNHCLTNKSTVSKSLNNKRYDMITEPFTILMVGTLTSQNPEDDRKNIVNTIKWVAEEFKDNKDVSILLKTNFGKGTTADRKICKDYLTSLRVALKLNNFPKIKLLHGNMKKEEIAALFHHPNVKMYVSATRGEGYGLPLIEAAAAGLPIVATGWSGHLQFLNKEYFGCVDYNLTEISEGRVDNRIFKKGFKWAQPVESSFKREIRKVYEDLPLANQKARKMMKDIRVDFNSKAIKAQYNNLFDRCFEK
;
A
#
# COMPACT_ATOMS: atom_id res chain seq x y z
N THR A 1 -16.05 23.46 1.60
CA THR A 1 -16.40 22.44 2.60
C THR A 1 -15.47 21.26 2.44
N LYS A 2 -14.74 20.87 3.50
CA LYS A 2 -13.93 19.66 3.46
C LYS A 2 -14.85 18.44 3.28
N PRO A 3 -14.52 17.49 2.40
CA PRO A 3 -15.32 16.27 2.26
C PRO A 3 -15.30 15.50 3.59
N VAL A 4 -16.45 14.97 3.99
CA VAL A 4 -16.54 14.08 5.16
C VAL A 4 -16.11 12.68 4.72
N SER A 5 -15.28 12.03 5.51
CA SER A 5 -14.91 10.63 5.23
C SER A 5 -16.16 9.75 5.36
N VAL A 6 -16.47 9.01 4.29
CA VAL A 6 -17.64 8.12 4.26
C VAL A 6 -17.34 6.70 4.78
N VAL A 7 -16.15 6.47 5.32
CA VAL A 7 -15.75 5.17 5.83
C VAL A 7 -15.93 5.13 7.34
N PRO A 8 -16.92 4.38 7.88
CA PRO A 8 -17.20 4.34 9.31
C PRO A 8 -16.06 3.73 10.14
N GLU A 9 -15.38 2.74 9.58
CA GLU A 9 -14.13 2.15 10.12
C GLU A 9 -12.99 2.49 9.16
N TRP A 10 -12.40 3.60 9.35
CA TRP A 10 -11.42 4.24 8.49
C TRP A 10 -10.03 3.61 8.54
N TYR A 11 -9.69 2.83 9.57
CA TYR A 11 -8.53 1.93 9.61
C TYR A 11 -8.73 0.79 10.62
N ASN A 12 -7.91 -0.24 10.50
CA ASN A 12 -7.96 -1.41 11.38
C ASN A 12 -7.57 -1.04 12.83
N HIS A 13 -8.54 -1.04 13.76
CA HIS A 13 -8.31 -0.69 15.15
C HIS A 13 -7.28 -1.60 15.87
N CYS A 14 -7.04 -2.82 15.38
CA CYS A 14 -6.02 -3.72 15.92
C CYS A 14 -4.61 -3.13 15.80
N LEU A 15 -4.37 -2.19 14.86
CA LEU A 15 -3.09 -1.50 14.69
C LEU A 15 -2.64 -0.72 15.94
N THR A 16 -3.57 -0.31 16.79
CA THR A 16 -3.28 0.44 18.01
C THR A 16 -3.20 -0.45 19.26
N ASN A 17 -3.57 -1.73 19.15
CA ASN A 17 -3.59 -2.68 20.26
C ASN A 17 -2.27 -3.47 20.31
N LYS A 18 -1.31 -3.02 21.14
CA LYS A 18 0.01 -3.64 21.28
C LYS A 18 -0.05 -5.12 21.67
N SER A 19 -0.95 -5.51 22.56
CA SER A 19 -1.08 -6.91 23.01
C SER A 19 -1.54 -7.82 21.87
N THR A 20 -2.54 -7.38 21.11
CA THR A 20 -3.03 -8.11 19.93
C THR A 20 -1.95 -8.24 18.85
N VAL A 21 -1.25 -7.15 18.55
CA VAL A 21 -0.13 -7.15 17.61
C VAL A 21 0.96 -8.13 18.03
N SER A 22 1.43 -8.05 19.28
CA SER A 22 2.50 -8.92 19.79
C SER A 22 2.13 -10.40 19.74
N LYS A 23 0.90 -10.76 20.10
CA LYS A 23 0.41 -12.15 19.99
C LYS A 23 0.38 -12.64 18.54
N SER A 24 -0.05 -11.78 17.62
CA SER A 24 -0.20 -12.14 16.21
C SER A 24 1.14 -12.20 15.48
N LEU A 25 2.19 -11.54 15.97
CA LEU A 25 3.55 -11.63 15.41
C LEU A 25 4.15 -13.04 15.50
N ASN A 26 3.69 -13.87 16.44
CA ASN A 26 4.14 -15.27 16.57
C ASN A 26 3.54 -16.21 15.51
N ASN A 27 2.83 -15.70 14.52
CA ASN A 27 2.25 -16.51 13.47
C ASN A 27 3.34 -16.98 12.48
N LYS A 28 3.43 -18.30 12.27
CA LYS A 28 4.38 -18.93 11.34
C LYS A 28 4.36 -18.36 9.90
N ARG A 29 3.30 -17.67 9.51
CA ARG A 29 3.23 -16.98 8.21
C ARG A 29 4.30 -15.90 8.05
N TYR A 30 4.82 -15.36 9.16
CA TYR A 30 5.83 -14.30 9.14
C TYR A 30 7.27 -14.83 9.20
N ASP A 31 7.48 -16.13 9.45
CA ASP A 31 8.83 -16.74 9.46
C ASP A 31 9.58 -16.54 8.14
N MET A 32 8.83 -16.27 7.07
CA MET A 32 9.43 -15.94 5.78
C MET A 32 10.05 -14.54 5.75
N ILE A 33 9.72 -13.63 6.68
CA ILE A 33 10.19 -12.24 6.67
C ILE A 33 11.54 -12.17 7.39
N THR A 34 12.59 -12.58 6.72
CA THR A 34 13.93 -12.77 7.29
C THR A 34 14.90 -11.63 7.00
N GLU A 35 14.78 -10.96 5.85
CA GLU A 35 15.64 -9.86 5.47
C GLU A 35 15.39 -8.63 6.34
N PRO A 36 16.45 -7.90 6.76
CA PRO A 36 16.33 -6.78 7.70
C PRO A 36 15.55 -5.59 7.15
N PHE A 37 15.45 -5.46 5.83
CA PHE A 37 14.70 -4.40 5.16
C PHE A 37 13.67 -5.00 4.18
N THR A 38 12.47 -5.23 4.67
CA THR A 38 11.36 -5.75 3.86
C THR A 38 10.43 -4.61 3.43
N ILE A 39 10.20 -4.51 2.13
CA ILE A 39 9.28 -3.57 1.50
C ILE A 39 7.93 -4.26 1.33
N LEU A 40 6.91 -3.73 2.00
CA LEU A 40 5.55 -4.28 1.98
C LEU A 40 4.72 -3.65 0.86
N MET A 41 4.05 -4.52 0.11
CA MET A 41 3.02 -4.18 -0.87
C MET A 41 1.73 -4.92 -0.52
N VAL A 42 0.60 -4.22 -0.50
CA VAL A 42 -0.73 -4.84 -0.30
C VAL A 42 -1.64 -4.47 -1.47
N GLY A 43 -2.11 -5.46 -2.18
CA GLY A 43 -3.01 -5.21 -3.31
C GLY A 43 -3.40 -6.49 -4.04
N THR A 44 -4.51 -6.44 -4.77
CA THR A 44 -4.94 -7.52 -5.63
C THR A 44 -4.26 -7.39 -6.98
N LEU A 45 -3.74 -8.49 -7.50
CA LEU A 45 -3.29 -8.58 -8.90
C LEU A 45 -4.53 -8.50 -9.78
N THR A 46 -4.76 -7.36 -10.42
CA THR A 46 -6.00 -7.11 -11.17
C THR A 46 -5.87 -7.41 -12.65
N SER A 47 -4.65 -7.42 -13.18
CA SER A 47 -4.36 -7.78 -14.57
C SER A 47 -2.94 -8.33 -14.70
N GLN A 48 -2.73 -9.19 -15.69
CA GLN A 48 -1.40 -9.62 -16.11
C GLN A 48 -0.73 -8.59 -17.02
N ASN A 49 -1.53 -7.76 -17.71
CA ASN A 49 -1.02 -6.63 -18.48
C ASN A 49 -0.76 -5.45 -17.52
N PRO A 50 0.51 -5.00 -17.39
CA PRO A 50 0.86 -3.88 -16.53
C PRO A 50 0.09 -2.59 -16.84
N GLU A 51 -0.29 -2.37 -18.09
CA GLU A 51 -1.00 -1.16 -18.54
C GLU A 51 -2.46 -1.14 -18.03
N ASP A 52 -3.05 -2.31 -17.77
CA ASP A 52 -4.43 -2.44 -17.28
C ASP A 52 -4.50 -2.54 -15.75
N ASP A 53 -3.36 -2.69 -15.08
CA ASP A 53 -3.30 -2.84 -13.62
C ASP A 53 -3.36 -1.48 -12.90
N ARG A 54 -4.54 -1.14 -12.39
CA ARG A 54 -4.73 0.07 -11.57
C ARG A 54 -3.79 0.13 -10.36
N LYS A 55 -3.51 -1.01 -9.75
CA LYS A 55 -2.61 -1.09 -8.58
C LYS A 55 -1.15 -0.99 -8.97
N ASN A 56 -0.83 -1.16 -10.25
CA ASN A 56 0.50 -1.06 -10.81
C ASN A 56 1.54 -1.94 -10.10
N ILE A 57 1.11 -3.13 -9.66
CA ILE A 57 1.92 -4.02 -8.81
C ILE A 57 3.15 -4.53 -9.59
N VAL A 58 2.97 -4.88 -10.86
CA VAL A 58 4.05 -5.41 -11.71
C VAL A 58 5.19 -4.41 -11.84
N ASN A 59 4.87 -3.18 -12.24
CA ASN A 59 5.87 -2.14 -12.37
C ASN A 59 6.48 -1.78 -11.00
N THR A 60 5.69 -1.76 -9.94
CA THR A 60 6.21 -1.52 -8.59
C THR A 60 7.26 -2.58 -8.19
N ILE A 61 6.97 -3.86 -8.43
CA ILE A 61 7.93 -4.95 -8.18
C ILE A 61 9.18 -4.77 -9.03
N LYS A 62 9.00 -4.49 -10.34
CA LYS A 62 10.11 -4.24 -11.27
C LYS A 62 11.02 -3.11 -10.76
N TRP A 63 10.45 -1.96 -10.45
CA TRP A 63 11.19 -0.77 -10.03
C TRP A 63 11.92 -0.98 -8.69
N VAL A 64 11.30 -1.66 -7.73
CA VAL A 64 11.98 -2.03 -6.48
C VAL A 64 13.13 -3.00 -6.75
N ALA A 65 12.91 -3.98 -7.62
CA ALA A 65 13.92 -4.98 -7.93
C ALA A 65 15.14 -4.40 -8.65
N GLU A 66 14.92 -3.47 -9.57
CA GLU A 66 15.97 -2.76 -10.28
C GLU A 66 16.74 -1.83 -9.35
N GLU A 67 16.04 -1.09 -8.48
CA GLU A 67 16.64 -0.13 -7.56
C GLU A 67 17.51 -0.79 -6.48
N PHE A 68 17.11 -1.97 -6.02
CA PHE A 68 17.83 -2.73 -5.00
C PHE A 68 18.51 -3.99 -5.55
N LYS A 69 18.81 -3.99 -6.84
CA LYS A 69 19.62 -5.04 -7.45
C LYS A 69 20.91 -5.25 -6.64
N ASP A 70 21.31 -6.51 -6.47
CA ASP A 70 22.49 -6.92 -5.70
C ASP A 70 22.44 -6.65 -4.19
N ASN A 71 21.36 -6.06 -3.66
CA ASN A 71 21.19 -5.82 -2.23
C ASN A 71 20.51 -7.01 -1.55
N LYS A 72 21.27 -7.81 -0.80
CA LYS A 72 20.78 -9.01 -0.11
C LYS A 72 19.94 -8.71 1.15
N ASP A 73 20.03 -7.50 1.67
CA ASP A 73 19.30 -7.07 2.87
C ASP A 73 17.86 -6.64 2.56
N VAL A 74 17.57 -6.39 1.29
CA VAL A 74 16.24 -5.96 0.84
C VAL A 74 15.42 -7.14 0.33
N SER A 75 14.14 -7.18 0.70
CA SER A 75 13.15 -8.08 0.13
C SER A 75 11.82 -7.38 -0.14
N ILE A 76 11.03 -7.95 -1.04
CA ILE A 76 9.66 -7.53 -1.35
C ILE A 76 8.70 -8.52 -0.71
N LEU A 77 7.74 -8.03 0.06
CA LEU A 77 6.63 -8.81 0.60
C LEU A 77 5.34 -8.36 -0.07
N LEU A 78 4.81 -9.21 -0.94
CA LEU A 78 3.52 -8.99 -1.58
C LEU A 78 2.42 -9.70 -0.79
N LYS A 79 1.54 -8.93 -0.13
CA LYS A 79 0.28 -9.41 0.41
C LYS A 79 -0.81 -9.22 -0.63
N THR A 80 -1.37 -10.31 -1.12
CA THR A 80 -2.42 -10.27 -2.15
C THR A 80 -3.54 -11.26 -1.86
N ASN A 81 -4.72 -10.92 -2.35
CA ASN A 81 -5.84 -11.85 -2.51
C ASN A 81 -6.12 -11.96 -4.01
N PHE A 82 -6.08 -13.19 -4.54
CA PHE A 82 -6.46 -13.50 -5.89
C PHE A 82 -7.48 -14.65 -5.85
N GLY A 83 -8.50 -14.58 -6.68
CA GLY A 83 -9.56 -15.58 -6.72
C GLY A 83 -10.30 -15.72 -5.37
N LYS A 84 -10.51 -16.95 -4.96
CA LYS A 84 -11.18 -17.32 -3.70
C LYS A 84 -10.20 -17.58 -2.54
N GLY A 85 -8.91 -17.39 -2.74
CA GLY A 85 -7.87 -17.64 -1.75
C GLY A 85 -7.46 -19.12 -1.62
N THR A 86 -7.71 -19.92 -2.64
CA THR A 86 -7.38 -21.35 -2.67
C THR A 86 -5.89 -21.59 -2.91
N THR A 87 -5.46 -22.86 -2.73
CA THR A 87 -4.10 -23.29 -3.06
C THR A 87 -3.80 -23.15 -4.56
N ALA A 88 -4.81 -23.38 -5.42
CA ALA A 88 -4.69 -23.17 -6.86
C ALA A 88 -4.47 -21.67 -7.19
N ASP A 89 -5.24 -20.78 -6.58
CA ASP A 89 -5.05 -19.33 -6.75
C ASP A 89 -3.65 -18.88 -6.31
N ARG A 90 -3.17 -19.44 -5.19
CA ARG A 90 -1.79 -19.18 -4.72
C ARG A 90 -0.74 -19.65 -5.74
N LYS A 91 -0.96 -20.81 -6.37
CA LYS A 91 -0.07 -21.33 -7.40
C LYS A 91 -0.01 -20.37 -8.60
N ILE A 92 -1.16 -19.90 -9.09
CA ILE A 92 -1.24 -18.91 -10.17
C ILE A 92 -0.43 -17.66 -9.84
N CYS A 93 -0.58 -17.10 -8.62
CA CYS A 93 0.22 -15.96 -8.18
C CYS A 93 1.72 -16.26 -8.17
N LYS A 94 2.13 -17.45 -7.71
CA LYS A 94 3.53 -17.85 -7.70
C LYS A 94 4.10 -17.99 -9.11
N ASP A 95 3.38 -18.65 -10.00
CA ASP A 95 3.80 -18.87 -11.39
C ASP A 95 3.95 -17.52 -12.10
N TYR A 96 3.02 -16.59 -11.86
CA TYR A 96 3.11 -15.23 -12.37
C TYR A 96 4.36 -14.48 -11.88
N LEU A 97 4.64 -14.50 -10.57
CA LEU A 97 5.85 -13.86 -10.01
C LEU A 97 7.14 -14.51 -10.52
N THR A 98 7.11 -15.83 -10.77
CA THR A 98 8.24 -16.53 -11.38
C THR A 98 8.47 -16.09 -12.82
N SER A 99 7.40 -15.99 -13.62
CA SER A 99 7.47 -15.49 -15.00
C SER A 99 7.96 -14.05 -15.05
N LEU A 100 7.49 -13.20 -14.14
CA LEU A 100 7.97 -11.82 -14.02
C LEU A 100 9.48 -11.77 -13.73
N ARG A 101 9.95 -12.59 -12.80
CA ARG A 101 11.39 -12.66 -12.47
C ARG A 101 12.22 -13.06 -13.69
N VAL A 102 11.77 -14.03 -14.47
CA VAL A 102 12.44 -14.45 -15.70
C VAL A 102 12.46 -13.33 -16.75
N ALA A 103 11.32 -12.65 -16.93
CA ALA A 103 11.17 -11.56 -17.90
C ALA A 103 12.07 -10.36 -17.57
N LEU A 104 12.28 -10.06 -16.30
CA LEU A 104 13.13 -8.94 -15.86
C LEU A 104 14.64 -9.20 -16.08
N LYS A 105 15.06 -10.44 -16.31
CA LYS A 105 16.46 -10.82 -16.56
C LYS A 105 17.49 -10.22 -15.59
N LEU A 106 17.08 -9.96 -14.35
CA LEU A 106 17.95 -9.38 -13.33
C LEU A 106 18.72 -10.49 -12.62
N ASN A 107 20.05 -10.38 -12.60
CA ASN A 107 20.88 -11.16 -11.69
C ASN A 107 20.71 -10.60 -10.26
N ASN A 108 20.79 -11.45 -9.24
CA ASN A 108 20.73 -11.06 -7.83
C ASN A 108 19.48 -10.22 -7.45
N PHE A 109 18.35 -10.72 -7.87
CA PHE A 109 17.04 -10.12 -7.61
C PHE A 109 16.71 -10.12 -6.11
N PRO A 110 16.20 -9.03 -5.51
CA PRO A 110 15.67 -9.07 -4.15
C PRO A 110 14.61 -10.16 -4.00
N LYS A 111 14.62 -10.89 -2.88
CA LYS A 111 13.65 -11.97 -2.68
C LYS A 111 12.22 -11.42 -2.70
N ILE A 112 11.35 -12.02 -3.51
CA ILE A 112 9.92 -11.74 -3.52
C ILE A 112 9.22 -12.82 -2.72
N LYS A 113 8.53 -12.39 -1.67
CA LYS A 113 7.77 -13.23 -0.74
C LYS A 113 6.29 -13.00 -0.94
N LEU A 114 5.51 -14.08 -1.00
CA LEU A 114 4.08 -14.04 -1.28
C LEU A 114 3.27 -14.46 -0.06
N LEU A 115 2.51 -13.53 0.49
CA LEU A 115 1.42 -13.77 1.42
C LEU A 115 0.09 -13.75 0.65
N HIS A 116 -0.43 -14.94 0.33
CA HIS A 116 -1.67 -15.08 -0.41
C HIS A 116 -2.82 -15.53 0.51
N GLY A 117 -4.02 -15.05 0.19
CA GLY A 117 -5.26 -15.44 0.86
C GLY A 117 -5.70 -14.49 1.96
N ASN A 118 -6.84 -14.80 2.57
CA ASN A 118 -7.43 -13.96 3.61
C ASN A 118 -6.61 -14.01 4.91
N MET A 119 -6.59 -12.88 5.58
CA MET A 119 -5.97 -12.71 6.89
C MET A 119 -6.96 -12.01 7.82
N LYS A 120 -6.89 -12.35 9.10
CA LYS A 120 -7.66 -11.66 10.14
C LYS A 120 -7.14 -10.24 10.34
N LYS A 121 -7.97 -9.36 10.89
CA LYS A 121 -7.59 -7.95 11.17
C LYS A 121 -6.33 -7.86 12.05
N GLU A 122 -6.21 -8.75 13.04
CA GLU A 122 -5.05 -8.85 13.94
C GLU A 122 -3.78 -9.27 13.21
N GLU A 123 -3.89 -10.20 12.27
CA GLU A 123 -2.77 -10.66 11.45
C GLU A 123 -2.30 -9.53 10.51
N ILE A 124 -3.22 -8.82 9.87
CA ILE A 124 -2.88 -7.66 9.03
C ILE A 124 -2.19 -6.59 9.87
N ALA A 125 -2.70 -6.28 11.08
CA ALA A 125 -2.08 -5.32 11.97
C ALA A 125 -0.65 -5.73 12.36
N ALA A 126 -0.43 -7.00 12.69
CA ALA A 126 0.90 -7.53 12.99
C ALA A 126 1.86 -7.42 11.79
N LEU A 127 1.35 -7.62 10.56
CA LEU A 127 2.15 -7.48 9.36
C LEU A 127 2.73 -6.05 9.21
N PHE A 128 1.90 -5.02 9.43
CA PHE A 128 2.35 -3.62 9.38
C PHE A 128 3.32 -3.25 10.51
N HIS A 129 3.30 -3.99 11.62
CA HIS A 129 4.20 -3.78 12.76
C HIS A 129 5.38 -4.75 12.81
N HIS A 130 5.53 -5.62 11.80
CA HIS A 130 6.63 -6.58 11.80
C HIS A 130 7.98 -5.87 11.81
N PRO A 131 8.94 -6.26 12.69
CA PRO A 131 10.19 -5.52 12.89
C PRO A 131 11.05 -5.39 11.63
N ASN A 132 10.96 -6.36 10.70
CA ASN A 132 11.69 -6.32 9.44
C ASN A 132 10.93 -5.63 8.30
N VAL A 133 9.66 -5.31 8.46
CA VAL A 133 8.91 -4.47 7.51
C VAL A 133 9.26 -3.01 7.78
N LYS A 134 9.96 -2.37 6.85
CA LYS A 134 10.51 -1.01 7.04
C LYS A 134 9.80 0.05 6.23
N MET A 135 9.08 -0.34 5.19
CA MET A 135 8.42 0.59 4.29
C MET A 135 7.19 -0.07 3.64
N TYR A 136 6.14 0.71 3.47
CA TYR A 136 4.99 0.36 2.64
C TYR A 136 5.06 1.13 1.32
N VAL A 137 4.85 0.46 0.19
CA VAL A 137 4.88 1.11 -1.12
C VAL A 137 3.60 0.86 -1.92
N SER A 138 3.15 1.89 -2.65
CA SER A 138 1.99 1.82 -3.54
C SER A 138 2.13 2.79 -4.71
N ALA A 139 2.67 2.33 -5.83
CA ALA A 139 2.72 3.11 -7.07
C ALA A 139 1.39 3.00 -7.85
N THR A 140 0.26 3.09 -7.13
CA THR A 140 -1.09 2.97 -7.68
C THR A 140 -1.42 4.09 -8.66
N ARG A 141 -2.21 3.79 -9.69
CA ARG A 141 -2.74 4.78 -10.64
C ARG A 141 -3.97 5.52 -10.11
N GLY A 142 -4.56 5.04 -9.01
CA GLY A 142 -5.68 5.69 -8.35
C GLY A 142 -6.30 4.81 -7.27
N GLU A 143 -6.75 5.44 -6.20
CA GLU A 143 -7.45 4.81 -5.08
C GLU A 143 -8.76 5.54 -4.80
N GLY A 144 -9.82 4.80 -4.54
CA GLY A 144 -11.04 5.42 -4.02
C GLY A 144 -10.79 6.06 -2.66
N TYR A 145 -10.19 5.32 -1.75
CA TYR A 145 -9.76 5.80 -0.43
C TYR A 145 -8.33 5.40 -0.11
N GLY A 146 -7.96 4.13 -0.26
CA GLY A 146 -6.62 3.61 0.01
C GLY A 146 -6.49 3.02 1.42
N LEU A 147 -7.37 2.08 1.80
CA LEU A 147 -7.33 1.44 3.13
C LEU A 147 -5.95 0.94 3.55
N PRO A 148 -5.17 0.23 2.72
CA PRO A 148 -3.84 -0.20 3.13
C PRO A 148 -2.87 0.96 3.39
N LEU A 149 -3.07 2.11 2.74
CA LEU A 149 -2.25 3.31 2.96
C LEU A 149 -2.56 3.97 4.30
N ILE A 150 -3.85 4.10 4.67
CA ILE A 150 -4.20 4.63 5.99
C ILE A 150 -3.81 3.67 7.11
N GLU A 151 -3.85 2.36 6.87
CA GLU A 151 -3.38 1.34 7.82
C GLU A 151 -1.88 1.44 8.05
N ALA A 152 -1.07 1.57 6.98
CA ALA A 152 0.37 1.82 7.07
C ALA A 152 0.67 3.11 7.84
N ALA A 153 -0.06 4.20 7.55
CA ALA A 153 0.07 5.47 8.25
C ALA A 153 -0.28 5.34 9.75
N ALA A 154 -1.40 4.67 10.08
CA ALA A 154 -1.82 4.43 11.46
C ALA A 154 -0.86 3.52 12.24
N ALA A 155 -0.13 2.64 11.56
CA ALA A 155 0.94 1.82 12.12
C ALA A 155 2.24 2.61 12.35
N GLY A 156 2.40 3.77 11.74
CA GLY A 156 3.63 4.56 11.77
C GLY A 156 4.73 3.99 10.88
N LEU A 157 4.34 3.28 9.82
CA LEU A 157 5.26 2.73 8.83
C LEU A 157 5.58 3.80 7.77
N PRO A 158 6.85 4.02 7.38
CA PRO A 158 7.21 4.86 6.26
C PRO A 158 6.46 4.46 4.97
N ILE A 159 5.95 5.44 4.24
CA ILE A 159 5.14 5.22 3.04
C ILE A 159 5.81 5.88 1.84
N VAL A 160 5.80 5.19 0.69
CA VAL A 160 6.07 5.78 -0.63
C VAL A 160 4.87 5.48 -1.53
N ALA A 161 4.22 6.52 -2.04
CA ALA A 161 3.00 6.38 -2.81
C ALA A 161 2.87 7.45 -3.90
N THR A 162 2.07 7.16 -4.93
CA THR A 162 1.74 8.14 -5.98
C THR A 162 1.06 9.37 -5.39
N GLY A 163 1.47 10.56 -5.77
CA GLY A 163 0.94 11.84 -5.28
C GLY A 163 -0.46 12.20 -5.82
N TRP A 164 -1.33 11.20 -6.06
CA TRP A 164 -2.62 11.36 -6.73
C TRP A 164 -3.72 10.51 -6.09
N SER A 165 -4.94 11.04 -6.03
CA SER A 165 -6.18 10.30 -5.71
C SER A 165 -6.58 10.31 -4.23
N GLY A 166 -7.57 9.47 -3.85
CA GLY A 166 -8.29 9.55 -2.58
C GLY A 166 -7.45 9.47 -1.31
N HIS A 167 -6.31 8.80 -1.35
CA HIS A 167 -5.43 8.71 -0.18
C HIS A 167 -4.75 10.03 0.21
N LEU A 168 -4.75 11.04 -0.67
CA LEU A 168 -4.28 12.38 -0.32
C LEU A 168 -5.23 13.12 0.63
N GLN A 169 -6.42 12.57 0.89
CA GLN A 169 -7.31 13.10 1.92
C GLN A 169 -6.70 12.98 3.34
N PHE A 170 -5.86 11.97 3.55
CA PHE A 170 -5.26 11.68 4.85
C PHE A 170 -3.72 11.64 4.84
N LEU A 171 -3.06 11.45 3.71
CA LEU A 171 -1.60 11.50 3.62
C LEU A 171 -1.12 12.93 3.41
N ASN A 172 -0.40 13.46 4.39
CA ASN A 172 0.29 14.74 4.25
C ASN A 172 1.57 14.54 3.43
N LYS A 173 1.71 15.30 2.33
CA LYS A 173 2.85 15.21 1.39
C LYS A 173 4.23 15.45 2.03
N GLU A 174 4.29 16.12 3.16
CA GLU A 174 5.54 16.36 3.90
C GLU A 174 6.06 15.12 4.63
N TYR A 175 5.17 14.13 4.91
CA TYR A 175 5.46 13.01 5.79
C TYR A 175 5.58 11.67 5.08
N PHE A 176 5.37 11.61 3.76
CA PHE A 176 5.59 10.39 2.98
C PHE A 176 6.40 10.68 1.70
N GLY A 177 6.98 9.65 1.09
CA GLY A 177 7.63 9.72 -0.22
C GLY A 177 6.58 9.89 -1.31
N CYS A 178 6.35 11.15 -1.71
CA CYS A 178 5.34 11.52 -2.68
C CYS A 178 5.89 11.35 -4.09
N VAL A 179 5.39 10.35 -4.82
CA VAL A 179 5.84 10.01 -6.17
C VAL A 179 5.15 10.89 -7.20
N ASP A 180 5.94 11.49 -8.09
CA ASP A 180 5.45 12.26 -9.22
C ASP A 180 4.66 11.38 -10.20
N TYR A 181 3.76 11.99 -10.96
CA TYR A 181 2.90 11.29 -11.91
C TYR A 181 2.55 12.15 -13.12
N ASN A 182 2.17 11.48 -14.21
CA ASN A 182 1.53 12.08 -15.37
C ASN A 182 0.09 11.57 -15.48
N LEU A 183 -0.85 12.42 -15.88
CA LEU A 183 -2.21 11.96 -16.18
C LEU A 183 -2.25 11.37 -17.60
N THR A 184 -2.57 10.08 -17.68
CA THR A 184 -2.73 9.33 -18.92
C THR A 184 -4.16 8.80 -19.05
N GLU A 185 -4.61 8.58 -20.26
CA GLU A 185 -5.91 7.92 -20.47
C GLU A 185 -5.88 6.50 -19.94
N ILE A 186 -7.03 6.06 -19.46
CA ILE A 186 -7.21 4.68 -19.02
C ILE A 186 -7.13 3.78 -20.24
N SER A 187 -6.29 2.74 -20.16
CA SER A 187 -6.09 1.77 -21.24
C SER A 187 -7.41 1.12 -21.67
N GLU A 188 -7.58 0.83 -22.96
CA GLU A 188 -8.80 0.22 -23.48
C GLU A 188 -9.10 -1.14 -22.82
N GLY A 189 -8.07 -1.95 -22.54
CA GLY A 189 -8.20 -3.23 -21.84
C GLY A 189 -8.76 -3.12 -20.41
N ARG A 190 -8.72 -1.91 -19.82
CA ARG A 190 -9.27 -1.66 -18.48
C ARG A 190 -10.66 -1.04 -18.47
N VAL A 191 -11.12 -0.50 -19.60
CA VAL A 191 -12.44 0.13 -19.72
C VAL A 191 -13.55 -0.89 -19.43
N ASP A 192 -14.36 -0.62 -18.42
CA ASP A 192 -15.53 -1.46 -18.05
C ASP A 192 -16.87 -0.71 -18.17
N ASN A 193 -16.84 0.54 -18.62
CA ASN A 193 -17.96 1.47 -18.78
C ASN A 193 -18.80 1.73 -17.50
N ARG A 194 -18.32 1.23 -16.33
CA ARG A 194 -18.96 1.46 -15.03
C ARG A 194 -18.13 2.42 -14.18
N ILE A 195 -16.92 2.00 -13.79
CA ILE A 195 -15.97 2.78 -13.01
C ILE A 195 -14.89 3.38 -13.92
N PHE A 196 -14.39 2.58 -14.86
CA PHE A 196 -13.35 2.96 -15.80
C PHE A 196 -13.98 3.22 -17.17
N LYS A 197 -14.15 4.50 -17.50
CA LYS A 197 -14.79 4.93 -18.75
C LYS A 197 -13.72 5.37 -19.76
N LYS A 198 -14.00 5.15 -21.04
CA LYS A 198 -13.14 5.62 -22.14
C LYS A 198 -12.97 7.14 -22.06
N GLY A 199 -11.75 7.61 -22.29
CA GLY A 199 -11.39 9.04 -22.22
C GLY A 199 -11.15 9.57 -20.79
N PHE A 200 -11.41 8.79 -19.75
CA PHE A 200 -11.05 9.15 -18.39
C PHE A 200 -9.55 8.90 -18.15
N LYS A 201 -8.98 9.68 -17.23
CA LYS A 201 -7.55 9.63 -16.92
C LYS A 201 -7.30 9.08 -15.53
N TRP A 202 -6.17 8.44 -15.38
CA TRP A 202 -5.57 8.06 -14.11
C TRP A 202 -4.12 8.53 -14.02
N ALA A 203 -3.50 8.43 -12.86
CA ALA A 203 -2.11 8.78 -12.69
C ALA A 203 -1.20 7.65 -13.16
N GLN A 204 -0.28 7.95 -14.06
CA GLN A 204 0.86 7.08 -14.37
C GLN A 204 2.04 7.55 -13.51
N PRO A 205 2.47 6.77 -12.49
CA PRO A 205 3.59 7.14 -11.64
C PRO A 205 4.89 7.23 -12.45
N VAL A 206 5.74 8.19 -12.10
CA VAL A 206 7.04 8.35 -12.72
C VAL A 206 8.05 7.42 -12.05
N GLU A 207 8.61 6.48 -12.82
CA GLU A 207 9.56 5.46 -12.33
C GLU A 207 10.75 6.07 -11.58
N SER A 208 11.42 7.07 -12.17
CA SER A 208 12.58 7.71 -11.55
C SER A 208 12.24 8.38 -10.22
N SER A 209 11.06 9.00 -10.14
CA SER A 209 10.56 9.57 -8.89
C SER A 209 10.29 8.49 -7.84
N PHE A 210 9.65 7.37 -8.22
CA PHE A 210 9.41 6.26 -7.31
C PHE A 210 10.72 5.67 -6.77
N LYS A 211 11.68 5.38 -7.66
CA LYS A 211 13.00 4.86 -7.27
C LYS A 211 13.74 5.82 -6.32
N ARG A 212 13.73 7.12 -6.63
CA ARG A 212 14.29 8.15 -5.76
C ARG A 212 13.67 8.15 -4.35
N GLU A 213 12.35 8.09 -4.26
CA GLU A 213 11.66 8.13 -2.96
C GLU A 213 11.88 6.87 -2.13
N ILE A 214 11.89 5.66 -2.72
CA ILE A 214 12.22 4.44 -1.97
C ILE A 214 13.68 4.42 -1.52
N ARG A 215 14.60 4.95 -2.32
CA ARG A 215 16.02 5.09 -1.98
C ARG A 215 16.21 6.03 -0.80
N LYS A 216 15.57 7.18 -0.76
CA LYS A 216 15.60 8.11 0.38
C LYS A 216 15.16 7.45 1.68
N VAL A 217 14.09 6.66 1.67
CA VAL A 217 13.63 5.93 2.86
C VAL A 217 14.66 4.88 3.30
N TYR A 218 15.29 4.20 2.36
CA TYR A 218 16.31 3.20 2.65
C TYR A 218 17.57 3.82 3.26
N GLU A 219 18.04 4.94 2.72
CA GLU A 219 19.29 5.62 3.14
C GLU A 219 19.13 6.36 4.46
N ASP A 220 17.96 6.94 4.74
CA ASP A 220 17.68 7.65 5.99
C ASP A 220 16.39 7.14 6.65
N LEU A 221 16.43 5.88 7.09
CA LEU A 221 15.32 5.25 7.80
C LEU A 221 14.97 5.98 9.12
N PRO A 222 15.89 6.53 9.91
CA PRO A 222 15.56 7.34 11.08
C PRO A 222 14.68 8.55 10.77
N LEU A 223 15.00 9.34 9.75
CA LEU A 223 14.19 10.47 9.30
C LEU A 223 12.83 10.02 8.75
N ALA A 224 12.82 8.97 7.94
CA ALA A 224 11.58 8.39 7.42
C ALA A 224 10.65 7.92 8.56
N ASN A 225 11.18 7.26 9.57
CA ASN A 225 10.44 6.86 10.78
C ASN A 225 9.94 8.07 11.59
N GLN A 226 10.70 9.15 11.66
CA GLN A 226 10.27 10.39 12.34
C GLN A 226 9.05 11.00 11.63
N LYS A 227 9.10 11.09 10.29
CA LYS A 227 7.97 11.57 9.47
C LYS A 227 6.76 10.65 9.59
N ALA A 228 6.96 9.34 9.52
CA ALA A 228 5.88 8.35 9.68
C ALA A 228 5.21 8.44 11.06
N ARG A 229 5.95 8.71 12.13
CA ARG A 229 5.38 8.94 13.47
C ARG A 229 4.54 10.21 13.56
N LYS A 230 4.89 11.28 12.85
CA LYS A 230 4.05 12.49 12.75
C LYS A 230 2.75 12.15 12.02
N MET A 231 2.84 11.52 10.84
CA MET A 231 1.68 11.03 10.10
C MET A 231 0.76 10.17 10.97
N MET A 232 1.34 9.20 11.69
CA MET A 232 0.59 8.32 12.59
C MET A 232 -0.21 9.09 13.64
N LYS A 233 0.36 10.14 14.23
CA LYS A 233 -0.34 10.97 15.22
C LYS A 233 -1.54 11.65 14.59
N ASP A 234 -1.36 12.28 13.43
CA ASP A 234 -2.44 12.97 12.70
C ASP A 234 -3.57 11.99 12.35
N ILE A 235 -3.23 10.81 11.79
CA ILE A 235 -4.21 9.78 11.47
C ILE A 235 -5.00 9.33 12.71
N ARG A 236 -4.31 9.07 13.81
CA ARG A 236 -4.97 8.57 15.04
C ARG A 236 -5.85 9.63 15.71
N VAL A 237 -5.57 10.91 15.50
CA VAL A 237 -6.39 12.01 16.00
C VAL A 237 -7.57 12.28 15.09
N ASP A 238 -7.33 12.44 13.78
CA ASP A 238 -8.34 12.98 12.86
C ASP A 238 -9.25 11.92 12.27
N PHE A 239 -8.80 10.66 12.27
CA PHE A 239 -9.49 9.53 11.62
C PHE A 239 -9.89 8.42 12.60
N ASN A 240 -9.98 8.66 13.90
CA ASN A 240 -10.58 7.71 14.83
C ASN A 240 -12.12 7.78 14.79
N SER A 241 -12.78 6.73 15.27
CA SER A 241 -14.25 6.62 15.24
C SER A 241 -14.96 7.83 15.87
N LYS A 242 -14.39 8.41 16.93
CA LYS A 242 -14.97 9.59 17.61
C LYS A 242 -14.88 10.83 16.71
N ALA A 243 -13.72 11.06 16.09
CA ALA A 243 -13.51 12.19 15.18
C ALA A 243 -14.41 12.09 13.94
N ILE A 244 -14.50 10.90 13.35
CA ILE A 244 -15.37 10.66 12.19
C ILE A 244 -16.85 10.84 12.57
N LYS A 245 -17.29 10.30 13.71
CA LYS A 245 -18.66 10.51 14.21
C LYS A 245 -18.99 11.98 14.39
N ALA A 246 -18.07 12.77 14.95
CA ALA A 246 -18.25 14.20 15.11
C ALA A 246 -18.41 14.94 13.77
N GLN A 247 -17.62 14.53 12.74
CA GLN A 247 -17.77 15.08 11.38
C GLN A 247 -19.15 14.79 10.78
N TYR A 248 -19.67 13.57 10.96
CA TYR A 248 -21.02 13.21 10.50
C TYR A 248 -22.10 14.00 11.25
N ASN A 249 -22.03 14.10 12.58
CA ASN A 249 -22.99 14.88 13.35
C ASN A 249 -23.03 16.33 12.84
N ASN A 250 -21.87 16.99 12.73
CA ASN A 250 -21.78 18.35 12.19
C ASN A 250 -22.33 18.50 10.76
N LEU A 251 -22.23 17.44 9.94
CA LEU A 251 -22.82 17.45 8.61
C LEU A 251 -24.33 17.37 8.67
N PHE A 252 -24.87 16.45 9.48
CA PHE A 252 -26.30 16.26 9.63
C PHE A 252 -26.97 17.49 10.25
N ASP A 253 -26.38 18.06 11.31
CA ASP A 253 -26.91 19.28 11.94
C ASP A 253 -27.08 20.37 10.88
N ARG A 254 -26.07 20.63 10.06
CA ARG A 254 -26.14 21.61 8.95
C ARG A 254 -27.17 21.30 7.86
N CYS A 255 -27.51 20.02 7.68
CA CYS A 255 -28.49 19.61 6.66
C CYS A 255 -29.94 19.71 7.17
N PHE A 256 -30.14 19.61 8.49
CA PHE A 256 -31.47 19.54 9.12
C PHE A 256 -31.84 20.77 9.95
N GLU A 257 -30.90 21.69 10.16
CA GLU A 257 -31.17 23.02 10.79
C GLU A 257 -31.81 24.03 9.81
N LYS A 258 -32.66 23.56 8.88
CA LYS A 258 -33.45 24.46 8.00
C LYS A 258 -34.89 24.49 8.40
#